data_3f7f242f3da4669e292971a084b3d7db
#
_entry.id   3f7f242f3da4669e292971a084b3d7db
#
_cell.length_a   1.000
_cell.length_b   1.000
_cell.length_c   1.000
_cell.angle_alpha   90.00
_cell.angle_beta   90.00
_cell.angle_gamma   90.00
#
_symmetry.space_group_name_H-M   'P 1'
#
loop_
_entity.id
_entity.type
_entity.pdbx_description
1 polymer ?
#
loop_
_entity_poly.entity_id
_entity_poly.type
_entity_poly.pdbx_seq_one_letter_code
_entity_poly.pdbx_strand_id
1 'polypeptide(L)'
;MKTGIFGGAFDPIHKGHIYMARKAMEEYSLDRILLVPSGHSPNKTENAMTAFSHRYNMCKLASEAVPGIEVSDIEIKDESTSYTYVTIQKLKALYPEDELYFIMGGDSLDYFESWMKPEIIAQTAIILVMVRENFPKQQMEEKIAHIKKQFWADIRLLKCDRMDVSSTQVRRLLRAKSQADGYRSPKGAEMFLDAAVMSYIQANNLYR
;
A
#
# COMPACT_ATOMS: atom_id res chain seq x y z
N MET A 1 -6.01 -12.62 16.19
CA MET A 1 -6.78 -11.69 15.33
C MET A 1 -6.38 -11.92 13.87
N LYS A 2 -7.21 -11.47 12.91
CA LYS A 2 -6.86 -11.43 11.48
C LYS A 2 -6.34 -10.04 11.15
N THR A 3 -5.05 -9.91 10.94
CA THR A 3 -4.39 -8.61 10.70
C THR A 3 -3.94 -8.50 9.26
N GLY A 4 -4.49 -7.53 8.52
CA GLY A 4 -4.03 -7.18 7.19
C GLY A 4 -2.78 -6.30 7.25
N ILE A 5 -1.82 -6.55 6.38
CA ILE A 5 -0.60 -5.76 6.21
C ILE A 5 -0.64 -5.16 4.82
N PHE A 6 -0.74 -3.85 4.73
CA PHE A 6 -0.74 -3.15 3.46
C PHE A 6 0.48 -2.24 3.37
N GLY A 7 1.54 -2.76 2.76
CA GLY A 7 2.79 -2.05 2.53
C GLY A 7 2.73 -1.18 1.27
N GLY A 8 3.37 -0.02 1.32
CA GLY A 8 3.46 0.84 0.16
C GLY A 8 4.25 2.13 0.39
N ALA A 9 4.63 2.78 -0.70
CA ALA A 9 5.28 4.09 -0.61
C ALA A 9 4.34 5.17 -0.05
N PHE A 10 3.03 5.09 -0.38
CA PHE A 10 1.99 6.06 0.00
C PHE A 10 2.45 7.52 -0.22
N ASP A 11 2.88 7.81 -1.43
CA ASP A 11 3.51 9.09 -1.81
C ASP A 11 2.71 9.87 -2.88
N PRO A 12 1.55 10.46 -2.53
CA PRO A 12 0.79 10.33 -1.30
C PRO A 12 -0.12 9.08 -1.25
N ILE A 13 -0.64 8.78 -0.08
CA ILE A 13 -1.80 7.91 0.08
C ILE A 13 -3.01 8.56 -0.60
N HIS A 14 -3.91 7.74 -1.16
CA HIS A 14 -5.09 8.21 -1.88
C HIS A 14 -6.29 7.28 -1.64
N LYS A 15 -7.49 7.74 -2.03
CA LYS A 15 -8.76 7.02 -1.83
C LYS A 15 -8.72 5.58 -2.35
N GLY A 16 -7.95 5.31 -3.43
CA GLY A 16 -7.76 3.95 -3.94
C GLY A 16 -7.10 3.01 -2.93
N HIS A 17 -6.09 3.49 -2.18
CA HIS A 17 -5.47 2.67 -1.13
C HIS A 17 -6.45 2.36 0.00
N ILE A 18 -7.20 3.36 0.46
CA ILE A 18 -8.22 3.18 1.53
C ILE A 18 -9.34 2.25 1.07
N TYR A 19 -9.79 2.39 -0.19
CA TYR A 19 -10.77 1.49 -0.78
C TYR A 19 -10.30 0.04 -0.78
N MET A 20 -9.06 -0.21 -1.21
CA MET A 20 -8.43 -1.54 -1.19
C MET A 20 -8.39 -2.13 0.21
N ALA A 21 -7.94 -1.34 1.19
CA ALA A 21 -7.88 -1.76 2.59
C ALA A 21 -9.28 -2.14 3.12
N ARG A 22 -10.29 -1.31 2.88
CA ARG A 22 -11.67 -1.61 3.27
C ARG A 22 -12.21 -2.88 2.63
N LYS A 23 -11.98 -3.07 1.33
CA LYS A 23 -12.40 -4.27 0.61
C LYS A 23 -11.77 -5.53 1.17
N ALA A 24 -10.49 -5.48 1.52
CA ALA A 24 -9.82 -6.61 2.17
C ALA A 24 -10.44 -6.92 3.54
N MET A 25 -10.73 -5.89 4.36
CA MET A 25 -11.41 -6.08 5.64
C MET A 25 -12.79 -6.73 5.47
N GLU A 26 -13.60 -6.22 4.55
CA GLU A 26 -14.96 -6.72 4.29
C GLU A 26 -14.94 -8.17 3.78
N GLU A 27 -14.14 -8.47 2.75
CA GLU A 27 -14.17 -9.77 2.06
C GLU A 27 -13.54 -10.90 2.90
N TYR A 28 -12.49 -10.58 3.67
CA TYR A 28 -11.76 -11.59 4.46
C TYR A 28 -12.06 -11.51 5.96
N SER A 29 -12.99 -10.64 6.37
CA SER A 29 -13.35 -10.40 7.78
C SER A 29 -12.10 -10.14 8.62
N LEU A 30 -11.26 -9.20 8.15
CA LEU A 30 -10.07 -8.81 8.89
C LEU A 30 -10.45 -7.92 10.06
N ASP A 31 -9.88 -8.17 11.22
CA ASP A 31 -10.13 -7.39 12.43
C ASP A 31 -9.49 -5.99 12.34
N ARG A 32 -8.34 -5.90 11.64
CA ARG A 32 -7.66 -4.62 11.38
C ARG A 32 -6.77 -4.70 10.14
N ILE A 33 -6.38 -3.51 9.65
CA ILE A 33 -5.34 -3.33 8.63
C ILE A 33 -4.24 -2.42 9.17
N LEU A 34 -3.00 -2.85 9.06
CA LEU A 34 -1.83 -2.03 9.28
C LEU A 34 -1.34 -1.47 7.94
N LEU A 35 -1.51 -0.15 7.73
CA LEU A 35 -0.81 0.56 6.67
C LEU A 35 0.65 0.70 7.07
N VAL A 36 1.55 0.20 6.24
CA VAL A 36 3.00 0.23 6.50
C VAL A 36 3.66 1.10 5.43
N PRO A 37 3.83 2.42 5.68
CA PRO A 37 4.59 3.27 4.78
C PRO A 37 6.03 2.78 4.69
N SER A 38 6.53 2.57 3.45
CA SER A 38 7.90 2.07 3.26
C SER A 38 8.92 3.11 3.74
N GLY A 39 9.89 2.66 4.52
CA GLY A 39 11.06 3.45 4.94
C GLY A 39 11.98 3.69 3.74
N HIS A 40 13.04 2.93 3.63
CA HIS A 40 14.01 2.98 2.53
C HIS A 40 13.69 1.87 1.50
N SER A 41 12.90 2.18 0.48
CA SER A 41 12.52 1.19 -0.54
C SER A 41 13.72 0.84 -1.44
N PRO A 42 14.08 -0.45 -1.62
CA PRO A 42 15.18 -0.86 -2.48
C PRO A 42 15.00 -0.47 -3.96
N ASN A 43 13.76 -0.23 -4.35
CA ASN A 43 13.39 0.08 -5.74
C ASN A 43 13.29 1.58 -6.04
N LYS A 44 13.62 2.46 -5.07
CA LYS A 44 13.54 3.91 -5.26
C LYS A 44 14.77 4.59 -4.67
N THR A 45 15.34 5.52 -5.42
CA THR A 45 16.40 6.40 -4.91
C THR A 45 15.83 7.30 -3.81
N GLU A 46 16.56 7.49 -2.72
CA GLU A 46 16.14 8.27 -1.53
C GLU A 46 15.64 9.67 -1.88
N ASN A 47 16.22 10.30 -2.89
CA ASN A 47 15.85 11.64 -3.35
C ASN A 47 14.54 11.68 -4.18
N ALA A 48 13.92 10.56 -4.47
CA ALA A 48 12.72 10.49 -5.32
C ALA A 48 11.40 10.43 -4.54
N MET A 49 11.43 10.25 -3.22
CA MET A 49 10.23 10.14 -2.38
C MET A 49 10.14 11.30 -1.40
N THR A 50 8.90 11.68 -1.10
CA THR A 50 8.59 12.58 0.02
C THR A 50 9.08 11.96 1.33
N ALA A 51 9.60 12.77 2.24
CA ALA A 51 10.13 12.32 3.53
C ALA A 51 9.12 11.40 4.26
N PHE A 52 9.64 10.37 4.94
CA PHE A 52 8.81 9.38 5.63
C PHE A 52 7.79 10.01 6.57
N SER A 53 8.20 11.01 7.35
CA SER A 53 7.32 11.71 8.31
C SER A 53 6.06 12.28 7.65
N HIS A 54 6.21 12.89 6.47
CA HIS A 54 5.06 13.40 5.72
C HIS A 54 4.16 12.27 5.22
N ARG A 55 4.74 11.19 4.68
CA ARG A 55 3.97 10.05 4.17
C ARG A 55 3.23 9.32 5.29
N TYR A 56 3.88 9.14 6.44
CA TYR A 56 3.29 8.59 7.65
C TYR A 56 2.11 9.44 8.15
N ASN A 57 2.29 10.76 8.26
CA ASN A 57 1.24 11.66 8.69
C ASN A 57 0.04 11.68 7.73
N MET A 58 0.29 11.65 6.42
CA MET A 58 -0.78 11.52 5.43
C MET A 58 -1.55 10.21 5.57
N CYS A 59 -0.87 9.09 5.86
CA CYS A 59 -1.51 7.81 6.15
C CYS A 59 -2.36 7.89 7.42
N LYS A 60 -1.88 8.52 8.48
CA LYS A 60 -2.67 8.73 9.71
C LYS A 60 -3.95 9.49 9.42
N LEU A 61 -3.85 10.64 8.76
CA LEU A 61 -5.02 11.45 8.40
C LEU A 61 -6.03 10.67 7.54
N ALA A 62 -5.55 9.86 6.59
CA ALA A 62 -6.43 9.06 5.74
C ALA A 62 -7.10 7.91 6.50
N SER A 63 -6.47 7.37 7.55
CA SER A 63 -7.00 6.26 8.33
C SER A 63 -7.96 6.69 9.44
N GLU A 64 -7.86 7.92 9.96
CA GLU A 64 -8.69 8.42 11.08
C GLU A 64 -10.20 8.29 10.83
N ALA A 65 -10.64 8.41 9.58
CA ALA A 65 -12.05 8.30 9.21
C ALA A 65 -12.52 6.83 9.00
N VAL A 66 -11.61 5.84 9.14
CA VAL A 66 -11.93 4.44 8.80
C VAL A 66 -11.57 3.52 9.97
N PRO A 67 -12.56 3.11 10.78
CA PRO A 67 -12.31 2.18 11.89
C PRO A 67 -11.61 0.90 11.41
N GLY A 68 -10.66 0.42 12.23
CA GLY A 68 -9.90 -0.79 11.93
C GLY A 68 -8.71 -0.59 10.98
N ILE A 69 -8.48 0.62 10.45
CA ILE A 69 -7.26 0.94 9.72
C ILE A 69 -6.30 1.72 10.63
N GLU A 70 -5.14 1.17 10.87
CA GLU A 70 -4.08 1.73 11.69
C GLU A 70 -2.82 1.97 10.86
N VAL A 71 -1.91 2.83 11.32
CA VAL A 71 -0.64 3.09 10.63
C VAL A 71 0.52 2.60 11.49
N SER A 72 1.37 1.77 10.91
CA SER A 72 2.57 1.25 11.57
C SER A 72 3.81 2.03 11.18
N ASP A 73 4.65 2.35 12.17
CA ASP A 73 5.95 2.98 12.00
C ASP A 73 7.11 1.97 11.98
N ILE A 74 6.80 0.69 11.80
CA ILE A 74 7.75 -0.41 11.98
C ILE A 74 8.97 -0.32 11.05
N GLU A 75 8.82 0.32 9.89
CA GLU A 75 9.91 0.48 8.92
C GLU A 75 10.78 1.74 9.17
N ILE A 76 10.31 2.71 9.97
CA ILE A 76 11.13 3.88 10.27
C ILE A 76 12.24 3.59 11.30
N LYS A 77 11.99 2.60 12.16
CA LYS A 77 12.90 2.26 13.26
C LYS A 77 14.16 1.53 12.81
N ASP A 78 14.25 1.23 11.53
CA ASP A 78 15.37 0.52 10.94
C ASP A 78 15.96 1.37 9.79
N GLU A 79 17.19 1.82 9.96
CA GLU A 79 17.92 2.57 8.93
C GLU A 79 18.31 1.68 7.73
N SER A 80 18.05 0.37 7.83
CA SER A 80 18.29 -0.58 6.76
C SER A 80 17.23 -0.50 5.66
N THR A 81 17.55 -1.04 4.49
CA THR A 81 16.61 -1.19 3.38
C THR A 81 15.36 -1.97 3.82
N SER A 82 14.18 -1.40 3.55
CA SER A 82 12.89 -1.99 3.90
C SER A 82 12.55 -3.15 2.96
N TYR A 83 12.81 -4.37 3.38
CA TYR A 83 12.39 -5.58 2.67
C TYR A 83 11.10 -6.14 3.29
N THR A 84 10.13 -6.49 2.46
CA THR A 84 8.82 -7.02 2.90
C THR A 84 8.93 -8.21 3.85
N TYR A 85 9.86 -9.15 3.60
CA TYR A 85 10.04 -10.30 4.48
C TYR A 85 10.46 -9.89 5.90
N VAL A 86 11.31 -8.87 6.04
CA VAL A 86 11.73 -8.34 7.36
C VAL A 86 10.55 -7.73 8.09
N THR A 87 9.78 -6.92 7.38
CA THR A 87 8.58 -6.25 7.92
C THR A 87 7.57 -7.27 8.43
N ILE A 88 7.28 -8.31 7.64
CA ILE A 88 6.35 -9.39 8.00
C ILE A 88 6.86 -10.18 9.20
N GLN A 89 8.16 -10.52 9.25
CA GLN A 89 8.75 -11.21 10.41
C GLN A 89 8.66 -10.38 11.69
N LYS A 90 8.95 -9.07 11.62
CA LYS A 90 8.81 -8.15 12.75
C LYS A 90 7.37 -8.07 13.24
N LEU A 91 6.40 -7.95 12.31
CA LEU A 91 4.99 -7.92 12.65
C LEU A 91 4.53 -9.25 13.25
N LYS A 92 4.99 -10.39 12.74
CA LYS A 92 4.69 -11.70 13.33
C LYS A 92 5.27 -11.86 14.72
N ALA A 93 6.44 -11.30 14.98
CA ALA A 93 7.04 -11.30 16.34
C ALA A 93 6.28 -10.39 17.32
N LEU A 94 5.75 -9.25 16.85
CA LEU A 94 4.91 -8.36 17.66
C LEU A 94 3.51 -8.92 17.91
N TYR A 95 2.97 -9.68 16.97
CA TYR A 95 1.62 -10.24 17.00
C TYR A 95 1.68 -11.76 16.74
N PRO A 96 2.26 -12.56 17.67
CA PRO A 96 2.52 -13.98 17.42
C PRO A 96 1.26 -14.82 17.19
N GLU A 97 0.13 -14.43 17.80
CA GLU A 97 -1.15 -15.12 17.69
C GLU A 97 -1.99 -14.65 16.50
N ASP A 98 -1.57 -13.59 15.80
CA ASP A 98 -2.34 -13.07 14.68
C ASP A 98 -2.13 -13.92 13.40
N GLU A 99 -3.21 -14.15 12.69
CA GLU A 99 -3.17 -14.61 11.30
C GLU A 99 -2.92 -13.40 10.40
N LEU A 100 -1.77 -13.40 9.73
CA LEU A 100 -1.33 -12.25 8.93
C LEU A 100 -1.79 -12.40 7.48
N TYR A 101 -2.30 -11.31 6.92
CA TYR A 101 -2.73 -11.18 5.52
C TYR A 101 -1.93 -10.08 4.83
N PHE A 102 -1.09 -10.43 3.87
CA PHE A 102 -0.31 -9.44 3.12
C PHE A 102 -1.05 -9.01 1.86
N ILE A 103 -1.37 -7.72 1.75
CA ILE A 103 -2.16 -7.15 0.66
C ILE A 103 -1.21 -6.55 -0.39
N MET A 104 -1.34 -6.99 -1.64
CA MET A 104 -0.56 -6.49 -2.76
C MET A 104 -1.39 -6.32 -4.02
N GLY A 105 -0.95 -5.45 -4.92
CA GLY A 105 -1.55 -5.32 -6.26
C GLY A 105 -1.15 -6.47 -7.18
N GLY A 106 -2.00 -6.80 -8.16
CA GLY A 106 -1.72 -7.83 -9.17
C GLY A 106 -0.41 -7.60 -9.91
N ASP A 107 -0.11 -6.34 -10.26
CA ASP A 107 1.15 -5.99 -10.92
C ASP A 107 2.40 -6.40 -10.10
N SER A 108 2.29 -6.40 -8.76
CA SER A 108 3.39 -6.82 -7.88
C SER A 108 3.59 -8.33 -7.85
N LEU A 109 2.57 -9.10 -8.19
CA LEU A 109 2.67 -10.55 -8.26
C LEU A 109 3.58 -11.00 -9.42
N ASP A 110 3.67 -10.19 -10.48
CA ASP A 110 4.50 -10.51 -11.66
C ASP A 110 5.98 -10.63 -11.31
N TYR A 111 6.45 -9.90 -10.31
CA TYR A 111 7.85 -9.96 -9.84
C TYR A 111 8.01 -10.48 -8.42
N PHE A 112 6.99 -11.09 -7.84
CA PHE A 112 7.04 -11.62 -6.47
C PHE A 112 8.21 -12.58 -6.27
N GLU A 113 8.52 -13.41 -7.27
CA GLU A 113 9.61 -14.38 -7.23
C GLU A 113 11.00 -13.71 -7.18
N SER A 114 11.11 -12.47 -7.66
CA SER A 114 12.35 -11.68 -7.61
C SER A 114 12.53 -10.89 -6.31
N TRP A 115 11.53 -10.92 -5.42
CA TRP A 115 11.66 -10.26 -4.13
C TRP A 115 12.67 -10.96 -3.25
N MET A 116 13.20 -10.22 -2.26
CA MET A 116 14.11 -10.81 -1.29
C MET A 116 13.35 -11.78 -0.39
N LYS A 117 13.75 -13.05 -0.39
CA LYS A 117 13.19 -14.14 0.43
C LYS A 117 11.65 -14.25 0.32
N PRO A 118 11.10 -14.43 -0.90
CA PRO A 118 9.66 -14.52 -1.11
C PRO A 118 9.03 -15.71 -0.38
N GLU A 119 9.78 -16.79 -0.16
CA GLU A 119 9.36 -17.96 0.60
C GLU A 119 8.99 -17.62 2.05
N ILE A 120 9.70 -16.67 2.69
CA ILE A 120 9.39 -16.24 4.05
C ILE A 120 8.06 -15.49 4.07
N ILE A 121 7.82 -14.63 3.08
CA ILE A 121 6.55 -13.90 2.95
C ILE A 121 5.41 -14.91 2.81
N ALA A 122 5.57 -15.85 1.86
CA ALA A 122 4.56 -16.85 1.51
C ALA A 122 4.20 -17.80 2.66
N GLN A 123 5.17 -18.14 3.51
CA GLN A 123 5.00 -19.05 4.64
C GLN A 123 4.49 -18.35 5.92
N THR A 124 4.66 -17.01 6.00
CA THR A 124 4.31 -16.26 7.21
C THR A 124 2.94 -15.58 7.11
N ALA A 125 2.49 -15.24 5.89
CA ALA A 125 1.23 -14.54 5.68
C ALA A 125 0.44 -15.12 4.50
N ILE A 126 -0.88 -15.06 4.60
CA ILE A 126 -1.78 -15.26 3.48
C ILE A 126 -1.65 -14.05 2.53
N ILE A 127 -1.42 -14.28 1.26
CA ILE A 127 -1.24 -13.20 0.29
C ILE A 127 -2.58 -12.87 -0.36
N LEU A 128 -3.05 -11.64 -0.16
CA LEU A 128 -4.24 -11.12 -0.83
C LEU A 128 -3.80 -10.33 -2.07
N VAL A 129 -4.10 -10.85 -3.24
CA VAL A 129 -3.77 -10.21 -4.51
C VAL A 129 -4.99 -9.47 -5.03
N MET A 130 -4.86 -8.16 -5.13
CA MET A 130 -5.91 -7.35 -5.71
C MET A 130 -5.90 -7.44 -7.22
N VAL A 131 -7.02 -7.88 -7.78
CA VAL A 131 -7.22 -8.05 -9.22
C VAL A 131 -8.19 -7.00 -9.72
N ARG A 132 -7.81 -6.30 -10.78
CA ARG A 132 -8.71 -5.41 -11.52
C ARG A 132 -9.64 -6.28 -12.40
N GLU A 133 -10.90 -5.91 -12.56
CA GLU A 133 -11.89 -6.68 -13.33
C GLU A 133 -11.46 -7.05 -14.78
N ASN A 134 -10.61 -6.21 -15.38
CA ASN A 134 -10.15 -6.40 -16.78
C ASN A 134 -8.78 -7.08 -16.89
N PHE A 135 -8.25 -7.64 -15.82
CA PHE A 135 -6.98 -8.38 -15.90
C PHE A 135 -7.21 -9.71 -16.61
N PRO A 136 -6.31 -10.18 -17.49
CA PRO A 136 -6.41 -11.49 -18.13
C PRO A 136 -6.48 -12.60 -17.07
N LYS A 137 -7.69 -13.06 -16.77
CA LYS A 137 -7.97 -13.98 -15.67
C LYS A 137 -7.11 -15.25 -15.73
N GLN A 138 -6.96 -15.81 -16.92
CA GLN A 138 -6.19 -17.03 -17.13
C GLN A 138 -4.71 -16.86 -16.76
N GLN A 139 -4.06 -15.77 -17.20
CA GLN A 139 -2.65 -15.48 -16.89
C GLN A 139 -2.42 -15.30 -15.38
N MET A 140 -3.37 -14.65 -14.70
CA MET A 140 -3.30 -14.48 -13.24
C MET A 140 -3.44 -15.83 -12.52
N GLU A 141 -4.38 -16.66 -12.94
CA GLU A 141 -4.60 -17.99 -12.35
C GLU A 141 -3.37 -18.89 -12.54
N GLU A 142 -2.77 -18.89 -13.72
CA GLU A 142 -1.52 -19.62 -14.00
C GLU A 142 -0.36 -19.13 -13.14
N LYS A 143 -0.19 -17.81 -13.01
CA LYS A 143 0.85 -17.21 -12.16
C LYS A 143 0.65 -17.56 -10.69
N ILE A 144 -0.57 -17.46 -10.19
CA ILE A 144 -0.91 -17.84 -8.82
C ILE A 144 -0.62 -19.34 -8.59
N ALA A 145 -1.04 -20.20 -9.51
CA ALA A 145 -0.80 -21.63 -9.39
C ALA A 145 0.71 -21.95 -9.35
N HIS A 146 1.50 -21.25 -10.17
CA HIS A 146 2.96 -21.38 -10.17
C HIS A 146 3.57 -20.98 -8.82
N ILE A 147 3.25 -19.80 -8.30
CA ILE A 147 3.78 -19.29 -7.01
C ILE A 147 3.32 -20.18 -5.84
N LYS A 148 2.05 -20.60 -5.83
CA LYS A 148 1.54 -21.55 -4.83
C LYS A 148 2.35 -22.85 -4.78
N LYS A 149 2.68 -23.38 -5.93
CA LYS A 149 3.45 -24.62 -6.05
C LYS A 149 4.91 -24.42 -5.61
N GLN A 150 5.51 -23.29 -6.00
CA GLN A 150 6.94 -23.01 -5.75
C GLN A 150 7.22 -22.69 -4.29
N PHE A 151 6.36 -21.90 -3.64
CA PHE A 151 6.59 -21.37 -2.29
C PHE A 151 5.63 -21.90 -1.23
N TRP A 152 4.72 -22.86 -1.58
CA TRP A 152 3.65 -23.35 -0.69
C TRP A 152 2.77 -22.21 -0.14
N ALA A 153 2.57 -21.17 -0.96
CA ALA A 153 1.87 -19.96 -0.60
C ALA A 153 0.36 -20.17 -0.53
N ASP A 154 -0.31 -19.57 0.47
CA ASP A 154 -1.76 -19.34 0.40
C ASP A 154 -2.00 -17.98 -0.26
N ILE A 155 -2.42 -17.99 -1.53
CA ILE A 155 -2.73 -16.78 -2.29
C ILE A 155 -4.23 -16.76 -2.57
N ARG A 156 -4.87 -15.67 -2.22
CA ARG A 156 -6.30 -15.45 -2.43
C ARG A 156 -6.52 -14.18 -3.24
N LEU A 157 -7.55 -14.16 -4.06
CA LEU A 157 -7.89 -13.01 -4.89
C LEU A 157 -8.80 -12.06 -4.13
N LEU A 158 -8.45 -10.79 -4.12
CA LEU A 158 -9.31 -9.71 -3.64
C LEU A 158 -9.91 -9.00 -4.86
N LYS A 159 -11.22 -9.12 -5.04
CA LYS A 159 -11.94 -8.49 -6.14
C LYS A 159 -12.23 -7.03 -5.80
N CYS A 160 -11.72 -6.12 -6.61
CA CYS A 160 -11.95 -4.70 -6.46
C CYS A 160 -12.44 -4.09 -7.76
N ASP A 161 -13.45 -3.24 -7.67
CA ASP A 161 -13.83 -2.37 -8.79
C ASP A 161 -12.65 -1.47 -9.16
N ARG A 162 -12.57 -1.12 -10.42
CA ARG A 162 -11.47 -0.29 -10.92
C ARG A 162 -11.53 1.10 -10.31
N MET A 163 -10.56 1.45 -9.49
CA MET A 163 -10.24 2.85 -9.19
C MET A 163 -9.03 3.26 -10.03
N ASP A 164 -9.26 4.03 -11.08
CA ASP A 164 -8.19 4.57 -11.94
C ASP A 164 -7.47 5.71 -11.23
N VAL A 165 -6.68 5.37 -10.23
CA VAL A 165 -5.85 6.31 -9.50
C VAL A 165 -4.50 5.70 -9.12
N SER A 166 -3.46 6.51 -9.23
CA SER A 166 -2.13 6.18 -8.74
C SER A 166 -1.48 7.39 -8.07
N SER A 167 -0.56 7.15 -7.12
CA SER A 167 0.19 8.24 -6.50
C SER A 167 0.94 9.09 -7.53
N THR A 168 1.43 8.49 -8.61
CA THR A 168 2.09 9.21 -9.71
C THR A 168 1.12 10.16 -10.42
N GLN A 169 -0.09 9.72 -10.70
CA GLN A 169 -1.13 10.57 -11.28
C GLN A 169 -1.49 11.72 -10.34
N VAL A 170 -1.68 11.43 -9.05
CA VAL A 170 -1.98 12.45 -8.04
C VAL A 170 -0.86 13.50 -7.97
N ARG A 171 0.41 13.09 -7.90
CA ARG A 171 1.55 14.02 -7.90
C ARG A 171 1.59 14.88 -9.17
N ARG A 172 1.29 14.30 -10.33
CA ARG A 172 1.21 15.06 -11.59
C ARG A 172 0.11 16.12 -11.56
N LEU A 173 -1.07 15.79 -11.03
CA LEU A 173 -2.17 16.74 -10.88
C LEU A 173 -1.83 17.87 -9.89
N LEU A 174 -1.13 17.56 -8.80
CA LEU A 174 -0.67 18.56 -7.82
C LEU A 174 0.36 19.52 -8.43
N ARG A 175 1.32 19.02 -9.22
CA ARG A 175 2.34 19.84 -9.91
C ARG A 175 1.79 20.71 -11.03
N ALA A 176 0.86 20.21 -11.83
CA ALA A 176 0.34 20.92 -13.00
C ALA A 176 -0.27 22.29 -12.67
N LYS A 177 -0.56 22.58 -11.41
CA LYS A 177 -1.15 23.84 -10.96
C LYS A 177 -0.20 24.81 -10.27
N SER A 178 0.97 24.37 -9.85
CA SER A 178 1.95 25.32 -9.31
C SER A 178 2.51 26.26 -10.40
N GLN A 179 2.30 25.90 -11.68
CA GLN A 179 2.80 26.69 -12.83
C GLN A 179 1.75 27.66 -13.41
N ALA A 180 0.46 27.53 -13.10
CA ALA A 180 -0.57 28.20 -13.86
C ALA A 180 -1.22 29.42 -13.19
N ASP A 181 -1.27 29.53 -11.85
CA ASP A 181 -1.82 30.71 -11.18
C ASP A 181 -1.69 30.65 -9.65
N GLY A 182 -1.48 31.81 -9.05
CA GLY A 182 -1.48 32.01 -7.62
C GLY A 182 -2.75 31.45 -6.95
N TYR A 183 -2.55 30.52 -6.02
CA TYR A 183 -3.49 30.14 -4.99
C TYR A 183 -4.90 29.67 -5.42
N ARG A 184 -5.01 28.62 -6.24
CA ARG A 184 -6.29 27.90 -6.39
C ARG A 184 -6.08 26.38 -6.25
N SER A 185 -7.02 25.73 -5.52
CA SER A 185 -7.07 24.28 -5.31
C SER A 185 -6.88 23.51 -6.61
N PRO A 186 -6.07 22.43 -6.63
CA PRO A 186 -5.82 21.63 -7.83
C PRO A 186 -7.11 20.91 -8.25
N LYS A 187 -7.83 21.42 -9.27
CA LYS A 187 -9.00 20.74 -9.83
C LYS A 187 -8.57 19.35 -10.30
N GLY A 188 -9.08 18.30 -9.68
CA GLY A 188 -8.85 16.91 -10.02
C GLY A 188 -8.11 16.09 -8.97
N ALA A 189 -7.15 16.64 -8.22
CA ALA A 189 -6.47 15.90 -7.15
C ALA A 189 -7.39 15.63 -5.94
N GLU A 190 -8.30 16.57 -5.63
CA GLU A 190 -9.29 16.40 -4.57
C GLU A 190 -10.27 15.24 -4.81
N MET A 191 -10.45 14.83 -6.04
CA MET A 191 -11.26 13.63 -6.36
C MET A 191 -10.62 12.36 -5.76
N PHE A 192 -9.30 12.32 -5.70
CA PHE A 192 -8.52 11.14 -5.33
C PHE A 192 -7.95 11.19 -3.91
N LEU A 193 -7.93 12.37 -3.27
CA LEU A 193 -7.40 12.56 -1.92
C LEU A 193 -8.54 12.80 -0.92
N ASP A 194 -8.30 12.34 0.31
CA ASP A 194 -9.10 12.78 1.45
C ASP A 194 -8.86 14.29 1.70
N ALA A 195 -9.86 14.98 2.23
CA ALA A 195 -9.79 16.43 2.47
C ALA A 195 -8.67 16.79 3.48
N ALA A 196 -8.49 15.98 4.52
CA ALA A 196 -7.44 16.18 5.51
C ALA A 196 -6.05 15.98 4.92
N VAL A 197 -5.88 14.96 4.07
CA VAL A 197 -4.63 14.71 3.34
C VAL A 197 -4.32 15.87 2.38
N MET A 198 -5.33 16.36 1.65
CA MET A 198 -5.16 17.51 0.75
C MET A 198 -4.72 18.76 1.51
N SER A 199 -5.39 19.07 2.63
CA SER A 199 -5.03 20.20 3.49
C SER A 199 -3.60 20.10 4.02
N TYR A 200 -3.19 18.89 4.43
CA TYR A 200 -1.82 18.62 4.88
C TYR A 200 -0.77 18.86 3.78
N ILE A 201 -1.04 18.38 2.55
CA ILE A 201 -0.17 18.57 1.38
C ILE A 201 0.01 20.07 1.10
N GLN A 202 -1.07 20.84 1.14
CA GLN A 202 -1.04 22.30 0.92
C GLN A 202 -0.27 23.03 2.01
N ALA A 203 -0.53 22.74 3.27
CA ALA A 203 0.11 23.38 4.42
C ALA A 203 1.63 23.13 4.46
N ASN A 204 2.09 21.96 3.99
CA ASN A 204 3.50 21.57 3.97
C ASN A 204 4.18 21.77 2.62
N ASN A 205 3.51 22.40 1.65
CA ASN A 205 4.03 22.69 0.31
C ASN A 205 4.59 21.44 -0.43
N LEU A 206 3.95 20.28 -0.26
CA LEU A 206 4.40 19.04 -0.87
C LEU A 206 3.97 18.95 -2.35
N TYR A 207 4.77 18.23 -3.16
CA TYR A 207 4.49 17.92 -4.57
C TYR A 207 4.37 19.15 -5.49
N ARG A 208 5.11 20.20 -5.25
CA ARG A 208 5.21 21.42 -6.09
C ARG A 208 6.20 21.28 -7.23
#